data_48a7e12a28c6b9bbb7cc98192d31251c
#
_entry.id   48a7e12a28c6b9bbb7cc98192d31251c
#
_cell.length_a   1.000
_cell.length_b   1.000
_cell.length_c   1.000
_cell.angle_alpha   90.00
_cell.angle_beta   90.00
_cell.angle_gamma   90.00
#
_symmetry.space_group_name_H-M   'P 1'
#
loop_
_entity.id
_entity.type
_entity.pdbx_description
1 polymer ?
#
loop_
_entity_poly.entity_id
_entity_poly.type
_entity_poly.pdbx_seq_one_letter_code
_entity_poly.pdbx_strand_id
1 'polypeptide(L)'
;MRSRSVAALAVSCLGLAACDGLKEALTAHVDVVARAGSQELSVTRLADLMGSAKIQIPPTRENTKIVADLWAGYQQLAYAAAHNDSLNDKKLIDEAIRPILNASREQKFMQQVISSYKADSGSESAYNQAAGGLLAARHILLSFPPAATQTQKDSVRKRAEAIRPQLTTANFGEMAKKYSGDPAVAQNNGNYGVFPREQMVAEFSNATAALKPGEISPPVASTYGYHIIQRLTYPEVKNEFSQKHAELSRGKSDSVYMAQLDASAKFEVKPNAVSVVKTAAQEPEKHWKDNATLVTYKGGELTVAEFLDWVQMLPPQSRIMQQIPTAPDSLLKPFIKNMAQREVILQRADSAKVDVAPEERSQLYNDFQQLIVRMWQGIDVDPKTLADSAKNTPERERLSAARVERYLDNILAGQAQPVPVPVPLKKILDSKYEASVNSAGIDRAVERAQKVRGAADSARAANQPKSQIPLPGGPPGGAAPQPQPTQPPPTQPPAPTKP
;
A
#
# COMPACT_ATOMS: atom_id res chain seq x y z
N MET A 1 2.76 -85.22 -34.72
CA MET A 1 4.18 -85.41 -34.77
C MET A 1 4.80 -84.01 -34.94
N ARG A 2 5.28 -83.47 -33.88
CA ARG A 2 6.70 -83.07 -33.56
C ARG A 2 7.34 -82.11 -34.57
N SER A 3 7.59 -80.86 -34.16
CA SER A 3 8.97 -80.52 -33.88
C SER A 3 8.99 -79.17 -33.14
N ARG A 4 9.66 -79.14 -31.97
CA ARG A 4 10.02 -77.95 -31.20
C ARG A 4 11.27 -77.36 -31.82
N SER A 5 11.25 -76.07 -32.10
CA SER A 5 12.49 -75.30 -32.34
C SER A 5 12.63 -74.21 -31.29
N VAL A 6 13.70 -74.30 -30.53
CA VAL A 6 14.14 -73.36 -29.54
C VAL A 6 14.80 -72.19 -30.27
N ALA A 7 14.30 -70.97 -30.08
CA ALA A 7 14.95 -69.78 -30.54
C ALA A 7 15.61 -69.10 -29.32
N ALA A 8 16.92 -69.02 -29.32
CA ALA A 8 17.77 -68.38 -28.32
C ALA A 8 17.56 -66.87 -28.29
N LEU A 9 17.32 -66.31 -27.12
CA LEU A 9 17.24 -64.89 -26.89
C LEU A 9 18.67 -64.28 -26.81
N ALA A 10 19.04 -63.52 -27.82
CA ALA A 10 20.21 -62.65 -27.73
C ALA A 10 19.78 -61.33 -27.11
N VAL A 11 20.03 -61.18 -25.84
CA VAL A 11 19.88 -59.88 -25.13
C VAL A 11 21.09 -59.06 -25.48
N SER A 12 20.91 -58.10 -26.40
CA SER A 12 21.92 -57.07 -26.70
C SER A 12 21.91 -56.00 -25.63
N CYS A 13 23.09 -55.82 -24.98
CA CYS A 13 23.38 -54.70 -24.10
C CYS A 13 23.39 -53.40 -24.89
N LEU A 14 22.27 -52.70 -24.93
CA LEU A 14 22.09 -51.30 -25.40
C LEU A 14 21.49 -50.43 -24.29
N GLY A 15 21.99 -50.58 -23.09
CA GLY A 15 21.39 -49.96 -21.87
C GLY A 15 22.23 -48.89 -21.18
N LEU A 16 23.38 -48.45 -21.71
CA LEU A 16 24.27 -47.51 -20.99
C LEU A 16 24.35 -46.08 -21.54
N ALA A 17 23.90 -45.86 -22.78
CA ALA A 17 23.91 -44.50 -23.35
C ALA A 17 22.61 -43.69 -23.09
N ALA A 18 21.51 -44.37 -22.65
CA ALA A 18 20.25 -43.70 -22.38
C ALA A 18 20.19 -43.04 -20.97
N CYS A 19 21.06 -43.47 -20.04
CA CYS A 19 21.05 -42.95 -18.66
C CYS A 19 21.71 -41.56 -18.52
N ASP A 20 22.72 -41.26 -19.36
CA ASP A 20 23.36 -39.96 -19.32
C ASP A 20 22.51 -38.86 -19.92
N GLY A 21 21.83 -39.10 -21.03
CA GLY A 21 20.88 -38.15 -21.62
C GLY A 21 19.66 -37.88 -20.76
N LEU A 22 19.15 -38.91 -20.03
CA LEU A 22 18.06 -38.75 -19.07
C LEU A 22 18.53 -38.02 -17.82
N LYS A 23 19.75 -38.24 -17.38
CA LYS A 23 20.38 -37.54 -16.26
C LYS A 23 20.72 -36.10 -16.61
N GLU A 24 21.20 -35.81 -17.79
CA GLU A 24 21.38 -34.46 -18.31
C GLU A 24 20.06 -33.71 -18.48
N ALA A 25 19.02 -34.37 -19.04
CA ALA A 25 17.68 -33.77 -19.14
C ALA A 25 17.04 -33.50 -17.77
N LEU A 26 17.20 -34.41 -16.81
CA LEU A 26 16.74 -34.22 -15.42
C LEU A 26 17.55 -33.15 -14.68
N THR A 27 18.88 -33.08 -14.89
CA THR A 27 19.71 -32.06 -14.26
C THR A 27 19.52 -30.68 -14.92
N ALA A 28 19.30 -30.60 -16.22
CA ALA A 28 18.97 -29.33 -16.92
C ALA A 28 17.69 -28.71 -16.36
N HIS A 29 16.67 -29.51 -16.04
CA HIS A 29 15.45 -29.03 -15.39
C HIS A 29 15.65 -28.64 -13.91
N VAL A 30 16.65 -29.19 -13.25
CA VAL A 30 16.94 -28.90 -11.82
C VAL A 30 17.63 -27.56 -11.65
N ASP A 31 18.39 -27.05 -12.63
CA ASP A 31 19.16 -25.81 -12.51
C ASP A 31 18.41 -24.55 -12.99
N VAL A 32 17.15 -24.66 -13.42
CA VAL A 32 16.38 -23.51 -13.92
C VAL A 32 15.50 -22.93 -12.80
N VAL A 33 15.61 -21.60 -12.59
CA VAL A 33 14.78 -20.82 -11.67
C VAL A 33 13.60 -20.19 -12.39
N ALA A 34 13.84 -19.61 -13.57
CA ALA A 34 12.78 -18.95 -14.33
C ALA A 34 12.97 -19.19 -15.84
N ARG A 35 11.83 -19.17 -16.55
CA ARG A 35 11.77 -19.22 -18.02
C ARG A 35 10.92 -18.09 -18.55
N ALA A 36 11.30 -17.53 -19.70
CA ALA A 36 10.48 -16.58 -20.43
C ALA A 36 10.81 -16.71 -21.93
N GLY A 37 9.86 -17.24 -22.71
CA GLY A 37 10.10 -17.60 -24.10
C GLY A 37 11.24 -18.63 -24.23
N SER A 38 12.26 -18.29 -25.02
CA SER A 38 13.46 -19.13 -25.24
C SER A 38 14.56 -18.95 -24.16
N GLN A 39 14.36 -18.02 -23.21
CA GLN A 39 15.37 -17.66 -22.22
C GLN A 39 15.17 -18.42 -20.93
N GLU A 40 16.29 -18.82 -20.28
CA GLU A 40 16.30 -19.49 -18.98
C GLU A 40 17.23 -18.77 -17.99
N LEU A 41 16.74 -18.55 -16.77
CA LEU A 41 17.54 -18.07 -15.65
C LEU A 41 17.94 -19.27 -14.80
N SER A 42 19.24 -19.54 -14.73
CA SER A 42 19.74 -20.66 -13.91
C SER A 42 19.81 -20.30 -12.44
N VAL A 43 19.74 -21.35 -11.56
CA VAL A 43 19.99 -21.24 -10.11
C VAL A 43 21.34 -20.60 -9.84
N THR A 44 22.37 -21.02 -10.60
CA THR A 44 23.73 -20.47 -10.49
C THR A 44 23.75 -18.98 -10.78
N ARG A 45 23.19 -18.56 -11.93
CA ARG A 45 23.18 -17.14 -12.33
C ARG A 45 22.46 -16.25 -11.31
N LEU A 46 21.28 -16.66 -10.87
CA LEU A 46 20.51 -15.90 -9.87
C LEU A 46 21.24 -15.84 -8.52
N ALA A 47 21.84 -16.95 -8.10
CA ALA A 47 22.62 -16.99 -6.86
C ALA A 47 23.84 -16.07 -6.91
N ASP A 48 24.57 -16.07 -8.03
CA ASP A 48 25.73 -15.19 -8.22
C ASP A 48 25.32 -13.71 -8.25
N LEU A 49 24.20 -13.38 -8.92
CA LEU A 49 23.61 -12.04 -8.90
C LEU A 49 23.29 -11.56 -7.49
N MET A 50 22.58 -12.39 -6.69
CA MET A 50 22.16 -12.05 -5.34
C MET A 50 23.32 -12.06 -4.34
N GLY A 51 24.27 -12.99 -4.49
CA GLY A 51 25.42 -13.14 -3.61
C GLY A 51 26.48 -12.06 -3.81
N SER A 52 26.70 -11.59 -5.07
CA SER A 52 27.68 -10.57 -5.42
C SER A 52 27.11 -9.16 -5.51
N ALA A 53 25.80 -8.97 -5.26
CA ALA A 53 25.13 -7.68 -5.32
C ALA A 53 25.86 -6.62 -4.48
N LYS A 54 26.17 -5.46 -5.08
CA LYS A 54 26.78 -4.33 -4.39
C LYS A 54 25.76 -3.55 -3.57
N ILE A 55 24.48 -3.59 -3.97
CA ILE A 55 23.38 -3.07 -3.18
C ILE A 55 23.06 -4.02 -2.02
N GLN A 56 22.65 -3.45 -0.88
CA GLN A 56 22.38 -4.26 0.32
C GLN A 56 20.98 -4.92 0.27
N ILE A 57 20.82 -5.90 -0.63
CA ILE A 57 19.62 -6.75 -0.70
C ILE A 57 19.97 -8.10 -0.08
N PRO A 58 19.40 -8.46 1.08
CA PRO A 58 19.62 -9.80 1.65
C PRO A 58 19.10 -10.89 0.70
N PRO A 59 19.82 -12.00 0.50
CA PRO A 59 19.35 -13.12 -0.30
C PRO A 59 18.32 -13.95 0.50
N THR A 60 17.15 -13.36 0.70
CA THR A 60 15.95 -14.01 1.23
C THR A 60 15.14 -14.61 0.09
N ARG A 61 14.25 -15.55 0.39
CA ARG A 61 13.35 -16.16 -0.59
C ARG A 61 12.51 -15.08 -1.31
N GLU A 62 11.98 -14.11 -0.57
CA GLU A 62 11.19 -13.00 -1.09
C GLU A 62 12.00 -12.13 -2.07
N ASN A 63 13.15 -11.62 -1.65
CA ASN A 63 13.99 -10.78 -2.51
C ASN A 63 14.49 -11.53 -3.75
N THR A 64 14.84 -12.81 -3.60
CA THR A 64 15.30 -13.64 -4.72
C THR A 64 14.17 -13.90 -5.72
N LYS A 65 12.93 -14.12 -5.22
CA LYS A 65 11.74 -14.23 -6.09
C LYS A 65 11.48 -12.92 -6.84
N ILE A 66 11.56 -11.76 -6.17
CA ILE A 66 11.38 -10.44 -6.82
C ILE A 66 12.35 -10.27 -7.99
N VAL A 67 13.63 -10.64 -7.83
CA VAL A 67 14.62 -10.54 -8.90
C VAL A 67 14.30 -11.49 -10.04
N ALA A 68 13.87 -12.73 -9.75
CA ALA A 68 13.46 -13.69 -10.76
C ALA A 68 12.21 -13.24 -11.54
N ASP A 69 11.22 -12.67 -10.85
CA ASP A 69 9.99 -12.14 -11.45
C ASP A 69 10.29 -10.93 -12.36
N LEU A 70 11.18 -10.03 -11.90
CA LEU A 70 11.64 -8.90 -12.72
C LEU A 70 12.34 -9.39 -13.98
N TRP A 71 13.26 -10.37 -13.86
CA TRP A 71 13.95 -10.95 -14.99
C TRP A 71 12.95 -11.55 -15.99
N ALA A 72 12.00 -12.35 -15.51
CA ALA A 72 10.98 -12.97 -16.37
C ALA A 72 10.14 -11.92 -17.11
N GLY A 73 9.67 -10.89 -16.41
CA GLY A 73 8.90 -9.80 -17.01
C GLY A 73 9.71 -8.98 -18.03
N TYR A 74 10.98 -8.71 -17.75
CA TYR A 74 11.86 -8.02 -18.71
C TYR A 74 12.17 -8.88 -19.95
N GLN A 75 12.34 -10.19 -19.81
CA GLN A 75 12.54 -11.09 -20.95
C GLN A 75 11.28 -11.18 -21.81
N GLN A 76 10.08 -11.20 -21.21
CA GLN A 76 8.82 -11.14 -21.97
C GLN A 76 8.70 -9.82 -22.77
N LEU A 77 9.05 -8.67 -22.15
CA LEU A 77 9.09 -7.37 -22.84
C LEU A 77 10.12 -7.35 -23.97
N ALA A 78 11.29 -7.92 -23.72
CA ALA A 78 12.37 -8.04 -24.72
C ALA A 78 11.96 -8.92 -25.89
N TYR A 79 11.28 -10.03 -25.62
CA TYR A 79 10.74 -10.93 -26.64
C TYR A 79 9.68 -10.21 -27.50
N ALA A 80 8.73 -9.51 -26.89
CA ALA A 80 7.73 -8.70 -27.60
C ALA A 80 8.40 -7.68 -28.52
N ALA A 81 9.38 -6.94 -28.02
CA ALA A 81 10.12 -5.94 -28.77
C ALA A 81 10.90 -6.56 -29.98
N ALA A 82 11.57 -7.70 -29.77
CA ALA A 82 12.30 -8.38 -30.80
C ALA A 82 11.40 -8.86 -31.96
N HIS A 83 10.16 -9.20 -31.65
CA HIS A 83 9.13 -9.63 -32.60
C HIS A 83 8.31 -8.48 -33.21
N ASN A 84 8.61 -7.22 -32.88
CA ASN A 84 7.81 -6.05 -33.23
C ASN A 84 6.34 -6.16 -32.79
N ASP A 85 6.06 -6.88 -31.70
CA ASP A 85 4.72 -6.92 -31.13
C ASP A 85 4.51 -5.64 -30.30
N SER A 86 3.62 -4.79 -30.79
CA SER A 86 3.32 -3.50 -30.15
C SER A 86 2.61 -3.64 -28.80
N LEU A 87 2.20 -4.85 -28.40
CA LEU A 87 1.36 -5.13 -27.22
C LEU A 87 0.05 -4.32 -27.22
N ASN A 88 -0.42 -3.92 -28.41
CA ASN A 88 -1.55 -3.02 -28.62
C ASN A 88 -2.84 -3.80 -28.98
N ASP A 89 -3.02 -4.99 -28.43
CA ASP A 89 -4.27 -5.73 -28.56
C ASP A 89 -5.34 -5.06 -27.70
N LYS A 90 -6.35 -4.49 -28.35
CA LYS A 90 -7.40 -3.74 -27.69
C LYS A 90 -8.13 -4.55 -26.63
N LYS A 91 -8.45 -5.82 -26.90
CA LYS A 91 -9.15 -6.69 -25.97
C LYS A 91 -8.30 -6.96 -24.72
N LEU A 92 -7.01 -7.25 -24.90
CA LEU A 92 -6.09 -7.48 -23.79
C LEU A 92 -5.88 -6.23 -22.96
N ILE A 93 -5.80 -5.05 -23.59
CA ILE A 93 -5.70 -3.78 -22.88
C ILE A 93 -7.00 -3.50 -22.10
N ASP A 94 -8.17 -3.66 -22.72
CA ASP A 94 -9.45 -3.48 -22.04
C ASP A 94 -9.59 -4.41 -20.81
N GLU A 95 -9.14 -5.67 -20.92
CA GLU A 95 -9.10 -6.59 -19.78
C GLU A 95 -8.10 -6.15 -18.71
N ALA A 96 -6.93 -5.67 -19.10
CA ALA A 96 -5.87 -5.26 -18.19
C ALA A 96 -6.20 -3.97 -17.41
N ILE A 97 -6.86 -2.99 -18.06
CA ILE A 97 -7.27 -1.71 -17.44
C ILE A 97 -8.66 -1.79 -16.78
N ARG A 98 -9.38 -2.90 -16.93
CA ARG A 98 -10.74 -3.10 -16.35
C ARG A 98 -10.80 -2.76 -14.86
N PRO A 99 -9.85 -3.16 -14.00
CA PRO A 99 -9.89 -2.78 -12.59
C PRO A 99 -9.86 -1.25 -12.38
N ILE A 100 -9.10 -0.52 -13.20
CA ILE A 100 -9.02 0.95 -13.15
C ILE A 100 -10.37 1.55 -13.55
N LEU A 101 -10.96 1.07 -14.65
CA LEU A 101 -12.28 1.51 -15.10
C LEU A 101 -13.36 1.23 -14.08
N ASN A 102 -13.33 0.05 -13.45
CA ASN A 102 -14.27 -0.33 -12.40
C ASN A 102 -14.16 0.57 -11.17
N ALA A 103 -12.94 0.90 -10.72
CA ALA A 103 -12.72 1.83 -9.61
C ALA A 103 -13.27 3.23 -9.93
N SER A 104 -13.08 3.73 -11.16
CA SER A 104 -13.66 5.01 -11.59
C SER A 104 -15.19 4.97 -11.63
N ARG A 105 -15.77 3.89 -12.13
CA ARG A 105 -17.23 3.68 -12.17
C ARG A 105 -17.84 3.60 -10.77
N GLU A 106 -17.20 2.84 -9.86
CA GLU A 106 -17.60 2.75 -8.46
C GLU A 106 -17.61 4.14 -7.82
N GLN A 107 -16.52 4.90 -7.97
CA GLN A 107 -16.42 6.26 -7.44
C GLN A 107 -17.52 7.18 -7.96
N LYS A 108 -17.77 7.18 -9.27
CA LYS A 108 -18.82 7.98 -9.89
C LYS A 108 -20.21 7.60 -9.39
N PHE A 109 -20.49 6.30 -9.29
CA PHE A 109 -21.76 5.81 -8.78
C PHE A 109 -21.96 6.19 -7.31
N MET A 110 -20.96 5.98 -6.46
CA MET A 110 -21.03 6.36 -5.05
C MET A 110 -21.21 7.87 -4.89
N GLN A 111 -20.56 8.68 -5.72
CA GLN A 111 -20.78 10.14 -5.74
C GLN A 111 -22.24 10.50 -6.09
N GLN A 112 -22.86 9.81 -7.05
CA GLN A 112 -24.29 10.01 -7.36
C GLN A 112 -25.18 9.58 -6.19
N VAL A 113 -24.89 8.44 -5.58
CA VAL A 113 -25.61 7.97 -4.39
C VAL A 113 -25.54 9.00 -3.27
N ILE A 114 -24.34 9.45 -2.90
CA ILE A 114 -24.14 10.46 -1.85
C ILE A 114 -24.87 11.76 -2.18
N SER A 115 -24.82 12.19 -3.44
CA SER A 115 -25.48 13.41 -3.90
C SER A 115 -27.02 13.31 -3.85
N SER A 116 -27.57 12.08 -3.94
CA SER A 116 -29.01 11.84 -3.84
C SER A 116 -29.55 11.98 -2.42
N TYR A 117 -28.70 11.82 -1.41
CA TYR A 117 -29.07 12.12 -0.04
C TYR A 117 -29.06 13.64 0.13
N LYS A 118 -30.21 14.21 0.53
CA LYS A 118 -30.29 15.64 0.84
C LYS A 118 -29.35 15.93 2.00
N ALA A 119 -28.17 16.47 1.71
CA ALA A 119 -27.29 16.99 2.75
C ALA A 119 -28.06 18.13 3.46
N ASP A 120 -28.19 18.04 4.78
CA ASP A 120 -28.56 19.20 5.58
C ASP A 120 -27.53 20.29 5.29
N SER A 121 -28.01 21.47 4.87
CA SER A 121 -27.16 22.57 4.41
C SER A 121 -26.27 23.20 5.47
N GLY A 122 -26.21 22.61 6.68
CA GLY A 122 -25.50 23.22 7.82
C GLY A 122 -26.13 24.58 8.19
N SER A 123 -27.46 24.63 8.22
CA SER A 123 -28.22 25.84 8.54
C SER A 123 -27.93 26.35 9.96
N GLU A 124 -28.29 27.62 10.23
CA GLU A 124 -28.20 28.18 11.58
C GLU A 124 -29.05 27.38 12.59
N SER A 125 -30.19 26.86 12.17
CA SER A 125 -31.00 25.97 12.98
C SER A 125 -30.26 24.69 13.34
N ALA A 126 -29.57 24.07 12.39
CA ALA A 126 -28.75 22.89 12.62
C ALA A 126 -27.60 23.21 13.60
N TYR A 127 -26.93 24.35 13.44
CA TYR A 127 -25.89 24.80 14.35
C TYR A 127 -26.42 25.01 15.79
N ASN A 128 -27.55 25.69 15.95
CA ASN A 128 -28.17 25.97 17.26
C ASN A 128 -28.54 24.67 17.99
N GLN A 129 -28.96 23.65 17.24
CA GLN A 129 -29.31 22.32 17.78
C GLN A 129 -28.10 21.41 17.98
N ALA A 130 -26.88 21.88 17.74
CA ALA A 130 -25.63 21.07 17.71
C ALA A 130 -25.79 19.82 16.83
N ALA A 131 -26.42 19.97 15.67
CA ALA A 131 -26.64 18.87 14.74
C ALA A 131 -25.33 18.19 14.36
N GLY A 132 -25.34 16.86 14.32
CA GLY A 132 -24.14 16.07 14.08
C GLY A 132 -23.15 16.02 15.25
N GLY A 133 -23.50 16.56 16.42
CA GLY A 133 -22.57 16.65 17.56
C GLY A 133 -21.50 17.72 17.41
N LEU A 134 -21.65 18.64 16.43
CA LEU A 134 -20.71 19.74 16.22
C LEU A 134 -20.99 20.90 17.16
N LEU A 135 -19.95 21.38 17.81
CA LEU A 135 -19.93 22.54 18.67
C LEU A 135 -18.88 23.53 18.18
N ALA A 136 -19.00 24.80 18.58
CA ALA A 136 -17.96 25.78 18.30
C ALA A 136 -17.74 26.70 19.49
N ALA A 137 -16.50 26.87 19.90
CA ALA A 137 -16.17 27.63 21.08
C ALA A 137 -14.79 28.30 21.01
N ARG A 138 -14.66 29.36 21.81
CA ARG A 138 -13.35 29.82 22.27
C ARG A 138 -13.32 29.76 23.82
N HIS A 139 -12.12 29.65 24.40
CA HIS A 139 -11.98 29.49 25.82
C HIS A 139 -10.78 30.23 26.43
N ILE A 140 -10.83 30.40 27.74
CA ILE A 140 -9.71 30.74 28.60
C ILE A 140 -9.51 29.59 29.56
N LEU A 141 -8.35 28.95 29.54
CA LEU A 141 -7.98 27.91 30.51
C LEU A 141 -7.09 28.48 31.59
N LEU A 142 -7.56 28.39 32.83
CA LEU A 142 -6.73 28.64 34.00
C LEU A 142 -6.24 27.29 34.51
N SER A 143 -5.04 26.91 34.11
CA SER A 143 -4.46 25.58 34.32
C SER A 143 -4.17 25.32 35.79
N PHE A 144 -4.38 24.07 36.22
CA PHE A 144 -3.88 23.61 37.52
C PHE A 144 -2.37 23.38 37.45
N PRO A 145 -1.60 23.71 38.51
CA PRO A 145 -0.24 23.24 38.63
C PRO A 145 -0.18 21.70 38.70
N PRO A 146 0.95 21.06 38.31
CA PRO A 146 1.11 19.62 38.49
C PRO A 146 0.84 19.19 39.93
N ALA A 147 0.08 18.09 40.12
CA ALA A 147 -0.30 17.56 41.43
C ALA A 147 -0.98 18.61 42.36
N ALA A 148 -1.81 19.49 41.79
CA ALA A 148 -2.48 20.57 42.54
C ALA A 148 -3.25 20.08 43.74
N THR A 149 -2.96 20.68 44.91
CA THR A 149 -3.73 20.50 46.13
C THR A 149 -5.12 21.16 46.03
N GLN A 150 -6.06 20.79 46.89
CA GLN A 150 -7.40 21.38 46.87
C GLN A 150 -7.34 22.91 47.07
N THR A 151 -6.47 23.41 47.94
CA THR A 151 -6.26 24.84 48.17
C THR A 151 -5.81 25.57 46.92
N GLN A 152 -4.89 24.94 46.12
CA GLN A 152 -4.45 25.49 44.84
C GLN A 152 -5.60 25.50 43.82
N LYS A 153 -6.39 24.43 43.73
CA LYS A 153 -7.56 24.39 42.85
C LYS A 153 -8.59 25.46 43.21
N ASP A 154 -8.80 25.69 44.48
CA ASP A 154 -9.72 26.75 44.98
C ASP A 154 -9.16 28.14 44.63
N SER A 155 -7.87 28.36 44.71
CA SER A 155 -7.22 29.59 44.26
C SER A 155 -7.42 29.85 42.76
N VAL A 156 -7.24 28.83 41.93
CA VAL A 156 -7.47 28.92 40.47
C VAL A 156 -8.95 29.21 40.18
N ARG A 157 -9.88 28.57 40.91
CA ARG A 157 -11.33 28.84 40.82
C ARG A 157 -11.63 30.30 41.10
N LYS A 158 -11.18 30.83 42.23
CA LYS A 158 -11.38 32.26 42.61
C LYS A 158 -10.85 33.22 41.55
N ARG A 159 -9.71 32.87 40.93
CA ARG A 159 -9.13 33.67 39.83
C ARG A 159 -10.03 33.61 38.59
N ALA A 160 -10.59 32.46 38.25
CA ALA A 160 -11.53 32.30 37.12
C ALA A 160 -12.82 33.10 37.38
N GLU A 161 -13.36 33.02 38.61
CA GLU A 161 -14.55 33.79 39.06
C GLU A 161 -14.31 35.30 38.99
N ALA A 162 -13.11 35.79 39.31
CA ALA A 162 -12.74 37.21 39.23
C ALA A 162 -12.55 37.70 37.77
N ILE A 163 -12.13 36.83 36.86
CA ILE A 163 -11.94 37.15 35.41
C ILE A 163 -13.29 37.16 34.68
N ARG A 164 -14.21 36.23 35.00
CA ARG A 164 -15.46 36.02 34.27
C ARG A 164 -16.29 37.31 34.08
N PRO A 165 -16.54 38.16 35.09
CA PRO A 165 -17.34 39.37 34.90
C PRO A 165 -16.68 40.46 34.05
N GLN A 166 -15.38 40.36 33.77
CA GLN A 166 -14.65 41.28 32.88
C GLN A 166 -14.75 40.89 31.39
N LEU A 167 -15.30 39.71 31.10
CA LEU A 167 -15.37 39.14 29.74
C LEU A 167 -16.64 39.59 29.04
N THR A 168 -16.44 40.04 27.81
CA THR A 168 -17.46 40.27 26.78
C THR A 168 -17.11 39.48 25.52
N THR A 169 -18.06 39.32 24.61
CA THR A 169 -17.81 38.70 23.32
C THR A 169 -16.73 39.42 22.50
N ALA A 170 -16.66 40.76 22.66
CA ALA A 170 -15.70 41.60 21.92
C ALA A 170 -14.27 41.48 22.43
N ASN A 171 -14.07 41.37 23.76
CA ASN A 171 -12.73 41.33 24.36
C ASN A 171 -12.19 39.93 24.64
N PHE A 172 -12.97 38.90 24.40
CA PHE A 172 -12.65 37.53 24.82
C PHE A 172 -11.31 37.04 24.31
N GLY A 173 -10.99 37.28 23.02
CA GLY A 173 -9.72 36.86 22.41
C GLY A 173 -8.50 37.53 23.06
N GLU A 174 -8.56 38.83 23.36
CA GLU A 174 -7.46 39.56 24.04
C GLU A 174 -7.32 39.08 25.49
N MET A 175 -8.42 38.82 26.16
CA MET A 175 -8.40 38.28 27.50
C MET A 175 -7.89 36.84 27.52
N ALA A 176 -8.15 36.05 26.50
CA ALA A 176 -7.57 34.71 26.32
C ALA A 176 -6.05 34.78 26.21
N LYS A 177 -5.51 35.66 25.39
CA LYS A 177 -4.06 35.89 25.29
C LYS A 177 -3.44 36.25 26.63
N LYS A 178 -4.17 37.07 27.44
CA LYS A 178 -3.65 37.59 28.71
C LYS A 178 -3.68 36.55 29.84
N TYR A 179 -4.69 35.72 29.89
CA TYR A 179 -4.99 34.88 31.07
C TYR A 179 -4.94 33.37 30.81
N SER A 180 -5.07 32.92 29.58
CA SER A 180 -5.13 31.50 29.30
C SER A 180 -3.78 30.82 29.44
N GLY A 181 -3.77 29.67 30.10
CA GLY A 181 -2.65 28.76 30.18
C GLY A 181 -2.68 27.67 29.07
N ASP A 182 -3.56 27.80 28.08
CA ASP A 182 -3.60 26.91 26.94
C ASP A 182 -2.43 27.24 25.99
N PRO A 183 -1.57 26.26 25.66
CA PRO A 183 -0.43 26.49 24.76
C PRO A 183 -0.83 26.99 23.37
N ALA A 184 -2.02 26.64 22.87
CA ALA A 184 -2.50 27.02 21.55
C ALA A 184 -2.97 28.49 21.48
N VAL A 185 -3.16 29.17 22.62
CA VAL A 185 -3.73 30.54 22.67
C VAL A 185 -2.93 31.57 21.91
N ALA A 186 -1.62 31.38 21.81
CA ALA A 186 -0.72 32.29 21.08
C ALA A 186 -1.03 32.32 19.57
N GLN A 187 -1.56 31.22 19.04
CA GLN A 187 -1.88 31.03 17.63
C GLN A 187 -3.36 31.29 17.30
N ASN A 188 -4.27 30.89 18.21
CA ASN A 188 -5.70 30.90 17.95
C ASN A 188 -6.53 31.88 18.80
N ASN A 189 -5.90 32.64 19.71
CA ASN A 189 -6.59 33.54 20.63
C ASN A 189 -7.69 32.84 21.48
N GLY A 190 -7.43 31.58 21.81
CA GLY A 190 -8.38 30.71 22.52
C GLY A 190 -9.50 30.16 21.63
N ASN A 191 -9.51 30.43 20.34
CA ASN A 191 -10.55 29.99 19.40
C ASN A 191 -10.24 28.60 18.84
N TYR A 192 -11.08 27.61 19.16
CA TYR A 192 -11.01 26.25 18.64
C TYR A 192 -11.85 26.03 17.38
N GLY A 193 -12.62 27.03 16.95
CA GLY A 193 -13.52 26.91 15.82
C GLY A 193 -14.59 25.85 16.06
N VAL A 194 -14.95 25.13 15.01
CA VAL A 194 -15.93 24.04 15.05
C VAL A 194 -15.23 22.71 15.34
N PHE A 195 -15.74 21.94 16.27
CA PHE A 195 -15.20 20.63 16.67
C PHE A 195 -16.31 19.63 16.98
N PRO A 196 -16.07 18.32 16.76
CA PRO A 196 -16.94 17.25 17.25
C PRO A 196 -16.93 17.19 18.78
N ARG A 197 -18.08 16.90 19.37
CA ARG A 197 -18.25 16.86 20.84
C ARG A 197 -17.26 15.92 21.52
N GLU A 198 -16.92 14.81 20.87
CA GLU A 198 -16.03 13.77 21.38
C GLU A 198 -14.54 14.18 21.34
N GLN A 199 -14.21 15.28 20.67
CA GLN A 199 -12.84 15.76 20.55
C GLN A 199 -12.36 16.46 21.84
N MET A 200 -13.29 16.98 22.66
CA MET A 200 -12.98 17.71 23.89
C MET A 200 -13.41 16.89 25.11
N VAL A 201 -12.84 17.23 26.27
CA VAL A 201 -13.29 16.64 27.56
C VAL A 201 -14.76 16.88 27.78
N ALA A 202 -15.43 15.91 28.42
CA ALA A 202 -16.89 15.91 28.58
C ALA A 202 -17.43 17.19 29.27
N GLU A 203 -16.73 17.67 30.28
CA GLU A 203 -17.09 18.88 31.01
C GLU A 203 -17.13 20.12 30.13
N PHE A 204 -16.11 20.25 29.23
CA PHE A 204 -16.02 21.35 28.30
C PHE A 204 -17.13 21.25 27.22
N SER A 205 -17.30 20.07 26.61
CA SER A 205 -18.30 19.84 25.58
C SER A 205 -19.72 20.01 26.10
N ASN A 206 -20.02 19.51 27.31
CA ASN A 206 -21.33 19.64 27.93
C ASN A 206 -21.64 21.09 28.25
N ALA A 207 -20.67 21.83 28.82
CA ALA A 207 -20.83 23.24 29.09
C ALA A 207 -21.05 24.05 27.80
N THR A 208 -20.25 23.79 26.76
CA THR A 208 -20.42 24.46 25.46
C THR A 208 -21.82 24.21 24.86
N ALA A 209 -22.29 22.95 24.92
CA ALA A 209 -23.61 22.58 24.39
C ALA A 209 -24.75 23.23 25.13
N ALA A 210 -24.60 23.50 26.44
CA ALA A 210 -25.62 24.16 27.28
C ALA A 210 -25.73 25.68 27.03
N LEU A 211 -24.69 26.31 26.48
CA LEU A 211 -24.68 27.74 26.20
C LEU A 211 -25.51 28.06 24.93
N LYS A 212 -26.14 29.20 24.89
CA LYS A 212 -26.65 29.79 23.65
C LYS A 212 -25.50 30.36 22.84
N PRO A 213 -25.62 30.42 21.49
CA PRO A 213 -24.63 31.10 20.66
C PRO A 213 -24.33 32.52 21.16
N GLY A 214 -23.05 32.86 21.33
CA GLY A 214 -22.57 34.11 21.88
C GLY A 214 -22.48 34.16 23.40
N GLU A 215 -23.04 33.20 24.13
CA GLU A 215 -23.03 33.18 25.59
C GLU A 215 -21.66 32.73 26.13
N ILE A 216 -21.30 33.28 27.31
CA ILE A 216 -20.07 32.96 28.04
C ILE A 216 -20.43 32.22 29.34
N SER A 217 -19.83 31.06 29.56
CA SER A 217 -20.05 30.20 30.71
C SER A 217 -19.58 30.83 32.03
N PRO A 218 -20.09 30.37 33.17
CA PRO A 218 -19.33 30.42 34.42
C PRO A 218 -18.05 29.58 34.30
N PRO A 219 -17.11 29.65 35.27
CA PRO A 219 -15.96 28.78 35.31
C PRO A 219 -16.36 27.30 35.37
N VAL A 220 -15.87 26.49 34.40
CA VAL A 220 -16.14 25.05 34.25
C VAL A 220 -14.92 24.28 34.67
N ALA A 221 -15.02 23.39 35.64
CA ALA A 221 -13.90 22.56 36.09
C ALA A 221 -13.67 21.39 35.17
N SER A 222 -12.42 21.08 34.89
CA SER A 222 -11.96 19.84 34.22
C SER A 222 -10.70 19.30 34.91
N THR A 223 -10.14 18.22 34.39
CA THR A 223 -8.84 17.70 34.84
C THR A 223 -7.68 18.65 34.58
N TYR A 224 -7.79 19.57 33.60
CA TYR A 224 -6.75 20.52 33.20
C TYR A 224 -6.78 21.83 34.00
N GLY A 225 -7.93 22.20 34.57
CA GLY A 225 -8.10 23.49 35.23
C GLY A 225 -9.56 23.98 35.17
N TYR A 226 -9.71 25.29 35.29
CA TYR A 226 -10.99 25.96 35.09
C TYR A 226 -11.04 26.61 33.71
N HIS A 227 -12.05 26.28 32.93
CA HIS A 227 -12.34 26.87 31.63
C HIS A 227 -13.42 27.95 31.78
N ILE A 228 -13.22 29.10 31.14
CA ILE A 228 -14.30 30.03 30.82
C ILE A 228 -14.53 29.91 29.33
N ILE A 229 -15.72 29.52 28.91
CA ILE A 229 -16.04 29.13 27.55
C ILE A 229 -17.00 30.11 26.93
N GLN A 230 -16.73 30.59 25.73
CA GLN A 230 -17.71 31.30 24.90
C GLN A 230 -18.14 30.40 23.75
N ARG A 231 -19.46 30.11 23.68
CA ARG A 231 -19.99 29.47 22.46
C ARG A 231 -20.00 30.50 21.32
N LEU A 232 -19.38 30.17 20.18
CA LEU A 232 -19.35 31.06 19.03
C LEU A 232 -20.75 31.20 18.42
N THR A 233 -20.98 32.31 17.71
CA THR A 233 -22.23 32.53 16.97
C THR A 233 -22.15 31.85 15.58
N TYR A 234 -23.30 31.52 14.98
CA TYR A 234 -23.33 30.93 13.66
C TYR A 234 -22.63 31.79 12.58
N PRO A 235 -22.81 33.14 12.51
CA PRO A 235 -22.08 33.97 11.57
C PRO A 235 -20.54 33.87 11.68
N GLU A 236 -20.00 33.68 12.91
CA GLU A 236 -18.56 33.54 13.13
C GLU A 236 -17.99 32.23 12.58
N VAL A 237 -18.79 31.18 12.43
CA VAL A 237 -18.33 29.83 12.09
C VAL A 237 -19.07 29.21 10.90
N LYS A 238 -19.91 29.97 10.21
CA LYS A 238 -20.80 29.50 9.15
C LYS A 238 -20.11 28.61 8.13
N ASN A 239 -18.98 29.07 7.57
CA ASN A 239 -18.27 28.33 6.52
C ASN A 239 -17.67 27.03 7.06
N GLU A 240 -17.00 27.10 8.22
CA GLU A 240 -16.40 25.95 8.86
C GLU A 240 -17.47 24.93 9.31
N PHE A 241 -18.56 25.41 9.92
CA PHE A 241 -19.67 24.55 10.33
C PHE A 241 -20.32 23.86 9.13
N SER A 242 -20.64 24.59 8.06
CA SER A 242 -21.26 24.02 6.88
C SER A 242 -20.38 22.98 6.22
N GLN A 243 -19.05 23.20 6.16
CA GLN A 243 -18.10 22.24 5.63
C GLN A 243 -18.04 20.96 6.47
N LYS A 244 -17.79 21.08 7.78
CA LYS A 244 -17.71 19.92 8.70
C LYS A 244 -19.05 19.17 8.79
N HIS A 245 -20.15 19.90 8.80
CA HIS A 245 -21.49 19.30 8.83
C HIS A 245 -21.79 18.52 7.52
N ALA A 246 -21.37 19.03 6.37
CA ALA A 246 -21.50 18.33 5.09
C ALA A 246 -20.60 17.08 5.04
N GLU A 247 -19.40 17.13 5.61
CA GLU A 247 -18.51 15.96 5.74
C GLU A 247 -19.15 14.86 6.59
N LEU A 248 -19.69 15.21 7.77
CA LEU A 248 -20.39 14.27 8.63
C LEU A 248 -21.64 13.69 8.00
N SER A 249 -22.41 14.52 7.29
CA SER A 249 -23.62 14.08 6.58
C SER A 249 -23.30 13.11 5.47
N ARG A 250 -22.21 13.35 4.73
CA ARG A 250 -21.69 12.40 3.71
C ARG A 250 -21.31 11.07 4.34
N GLY A 251 -20.51 11.07 5.41
CA GLY A 251 -20.12 9.84 6.10
C GLY A 251 -21.32 9.04 6.65
N LYS A 252 -22.37 9.74 7.13
CA LYS A 252 -23.63 9.07 7.52
C LYS A 252 -24.37 8.47 6.32
N SER A 253 -24.41 9.16 5.18
CA SER A 253 -25.04 8.67 3.96
C SER A 253 -24.33 7.42 3.44
N ASP A 254 -22.99 7.41 3.43
CA ASP A 254 -22.20 6.23 3.10
C ASP A 254 -22.54 5.05 4.01
N SER A 255 -22.55 5.27 5.32
CA SER A 255 -22.85 4.23 6.31
C SER A 255 -24.24 3.66 6.14
N VAL A 256 -25.25 4.50 5.91
CA VAL A 256 -26.63 4.10 5.66
C VAL A 256 -26.73 3.29 4.36
N TYR A 257 -26.09 3.76 3.29
CA TYR A 257 -26.07 3.05 2.01
C TYR A 257 -25.41 1.67 2.15
N MET A 258 -24.25 1.59 2.81
CA MET A 258 -23.53 0.32 3.01
C MET A 258 -24.34 -0.66 3.87
N ALA A 259 -25.04 -0.18 4.91
CA ALA A 259 -25.94 -1.03 5.70
C ALA A 259 -27.11 -1.56 4.89
N GLN A 260 -27.73 -0.75 4.03
CA GLN A 260 -28.80 -1.16 3.12
C GLN A 260 -28.30 -2.16 2.05
N LEU A 261 -27.07 -1.95 1.55
CA LEU A 261 -26.40 -2.85 0.63
C LEU A 261 -26.20 -4.22 1.28
N ASP A 262 -25.66 -4.28 2.49
CA ASP A 262 -25.45 -5.49 3.27
C ASP A 262 -26.75 -6.27 3.49
N ALA A 263 -27.80 -5.59 3.93
CA ALA A 263 -29.11 -6.20 4.18
C ALA A 263 -29.73 -6.77 2.90
N SER A 264 -29.54 -6.10 1.74
CA SER A 264 -30.14 -6.51 0.47
C SER A 264 -29.36 -7.59 -0.26
N ALA A 265 -28.03 -7.58 -0.17
CA ALA A 265 -27.15 -8.47 -0.93
C ALA A 265 -26.91 -9.83 -0.25
N LYS A 266 -27.05 -9.94 1.06
CA LYS A 266 -26.91 -11.19 1.83
C LYS A 266 -25.59 -11.91 1.55
N PHE A 267 -24.47 -11.27 1.88
CA PHE A 267 -23.14 -11.80 1.66
C PHE A 267 -22.86 -13.06 2.51
N GLU A 268 -22.32 -14.09 1.87
CA GLU A 268 -21.85 -15.32 2.52
C GLU A 268 -20.39 -15.57 2.13
N VAL A 269 -19.46 -15.36 3.06
CA VAL A 269 -18.04 -15.66 2.88
C VAL A 269 -17.82 -17.15 3.02
N LYS A 270 -17.22 -17.79 2.00
CA LYS A 270 -16.96 -19.24 2.00
C LYS A 270 -16.00 -19.62 3.13
N PRO A 271 -16.17 -20.80 3.74
CA PRO A 271 -15.33 -21.24 4.87
C PRO A 271 -13.82 -21.22 4.57
N ASN A 272 -13.45 -21.57 3.33
CA ASN A 272 -12.06 -21.64 2.86
C ASN A 272 -11.55 -20.32 2.24
N ALA A 273 -12.36 -19.28 2.14
CA ALA A 273 -12.01 -18.04 1.44
C ALA A 273 -10.70 -17.43 1.96
N VAL A 274 -10.50 -17.43 3.28
CA VAL A 274 -9.29 -16.85 3.89
C VAL A 274 -8.03 -17.64 3.49
N SER A 275 -8.06 -18.98 3.55
CA SER A 275 -6.91 -19.79 3.16
C SER A 275 -6.60 -19.67 1.67
N VAL A 276 -7.63 -19.64 0.83
CA VAL A 276 -7.49 -19.44 -0.63
C VAL A 276 -6.85 -18.08 -0.93
N VAL A 277 -7.32 -17.01 -0.30
CA VAL A 277 -6.77 -15.66 -0.49
C VAL A 277 -5.32 -15.55 -0.01
N LYS A 278 -4.97 -16.19 1.12
CA LYS A 278 -3.58 -16.25 1.59
C LYS A 278 -2.65 -16.93 0.60
N THR A 279 -3.10 -18.03 -0.01
CA THR A 279 -2.33 -18.74 -1.04
C THR A 279 -2.21 -17.90 -2.32
N ALA A 280 -3.32 -17.35 -2.79
CA ALA A 280 -3.35 -16.54 -4.01
C ALA A 280 -2.48 -15.26 -3.89
N ALA A 281 -2.38 -14.67 -2.71
CA ALA A 281 -1.53 -13.50 -2.47
C ALA A 281 -0.03 -13.81 -2.50
N GLN A 282 0.39 -15.07 -2.32
CA GLN A 282 1.80 -15.47 -2.43
C GLN A 282 2.29 -15.61 -3.88
N GLU A 283 1.40 -16.05 -4.78
CA GLU A 283 1.69 -16.28 -6.19
C GLU A 283 0.53 -15.77 -7.06
N PRO A 284 0.25 -14.44 -7.04
CA PRO A 284 -0.94 -13.87 -7.66
C PRO A 284 -0.99 -14.12 -9.17
N GLU A 285 0.16 -14.25 -9.83
CA GLU A 285 0.28 -14.56 -11.25
C GLU A 285 -0.36 -15.89 -11.64
N LYS A 286 -0.44 -16.86 -10.74
CA LYS A 286 -1.08 -18.17 -10.97
C LYS A 286 -2.61 -18.10 -10.81
N HIS A 287 -3.12 -17.04 -10.17
CA HIS A 287 -4.52 -16.92 -9.77
C HIS A 287 -5.29 -15.80 -10.50
N TRP A 288 -4.68 -15.10 -11.47
CA TRP A 288 -5.36 -14.01 -12.20
C TRP A 288 -6.57 -14.45 -13.03
N LYS A 289 -6.73 -15.74 -13.28
CA LYS A 289 -7.88 -16.34 -13.96
C LYS A 289 -8.60 -17.38 -13.09
N ASP A 290 -8.35 -17.34 -11.78
CA ASP A 290 -8.93 -18.29 -10.82
C ASP A 290 -10.36 -17.87 -10.48
N ASN A 291 -11.33 -18.67 -10.95
CA ASN A 291 -12.75 -18.45 -10.75
C ASN A 291 -13.30 -19.12 -9.48
N ALA A 292 -12.43 -19.57 -8.55
CA ALA A 292 -12.88 -20.10 -7.28
C ALA A 292 -13.62 -19.01 -6.48
N THR A 293 -14.83 -19.34 -6.02
CA THR A 293 -15.72 -18.44 -5.31
C THR A 293 -15.20 -18.17 -3.89
N LEU A 294 -15.04 -16.91 -3.52
CA LEU A 294 -14.70 -16.44 -2.17
C LEU A 294 -15.94 -16.02 -1.37
N VAL A 295 -16.86 -15.32 -2.03
CA VAL A 295 -18.09 -14.80 -1.41
C VAL A 295 -19.23 -14.98 -2.40
N THR A 296 -20.36 -15.49 -1.92
CA THR A 296 -21.62 -15.43 -2.67
C THR A 296 -22.49 -14.30 -2.15
N TYR A 297 -23.27 -13.69 -3.04
CA TYR A 297 -24.25 -12.66 -2.70
C TYR A 297 -25.44 -12.72 -3.67
N LYS A 298 -26.52 -12.03 -3.35
CA LYS A 298 -27.69 -11.99 -4.23
C LYS A 298 -27.34 -11.35 -5.58
N GLY A 299 -27.29 -12.15 -6.63
CA GLY A 299 -27.03 -11.66 -8.00
C GLY A 299 -25.61 -11.94 -8.49
N GLY A 300 -24.74 -12.61 -7.69
CA GLY A 300 -23.40 -12.97 -8.14
C GLY A 300 -22.50 -13.52 -7.07
N GLU A 301 -21.23 -13.48 -7.36
CA GLU A 301 -20.17 -13.95 -6.47
C GLU A 301 -18.91 -13.08 -6.64
N LEU A 302 -18.02 -13.11 -5.66
CA LEU A 302 -16.66 -12.61 -5.76
C LEU A 302 -15.73 -13.80 -5.96
N THR A 303 -14.99 -13.82 -7.03
CA THR A 303 -13.96 -14.82 -7.34
C THR A 303 -12.58 -14.41 -6.83
N VAL A 304 -11.63 -15.35 -6.84
CA VAL A 304 -10.22 -15.06 -6.52
C VAL A 304 -9.62 -14.04 -7.49
N ALA A 305 -9.90 -14.18 -8.79
CA ALA A 305 -9.42 -13.24 -9.82
C ALA A 305 -9.91 -11.81 -9.56
N GLU A 306 -11.20 -11.63 -9.29
CA GLU A 306 -11.80 -10.32 -8.99
C GLU A 306 -11.27 -9.74 -7.67
N PHE A 307 -11.10 -10.56 -6.65
CA PHE A 307 -10.46 -10.14 -5.40
C PHE A 307 -9.06 -9.59 -5.65
N LEU A 308 -8.23 -10.29 -6.42
CA LEU A 308 -6.88 -9.84 -6.77
C LEU A 308 -6.92 -8.55 -7.60
N ASP A 309 -7.89 -8.40 -8.51
CA ASP A 309 -8.09 -7.16 -9.27
C ASP A 309 -8.35 -5.96 -8.35
N TRP A 310 -9.20 -6.11 -7.34
CA TRP A 310 -9.46 -5.05 -6.35
C TRP A 310 -8.25 -4.74 -5.47
N VAL A 311 -7.53 -5.75 -5.01
CA VAL A 311 -6.33 -5.54 -4.17
C VAL A 311 -5.25 -4.76 -4.93
N GLN A 312 -5.10 -4.99 -6.23
CA GLN A 312 -4.16 -4.26 -7.08
C GLN A 312 -4.48 -2.76 -7.22
N MET A 313 -5.74 -2.36 -7.03
CA MET A 313 -6.16 -0.96 -7.07
C MET A 313 -5.88 -0.20 -5.78
N LEU A 314 -5.50 -0.91 -4.71
CA LEU A 314 -5.11 -0.28 -3.46
C LEU A 314 -3.73 0.39 -3.60
N PRO A 315 -3.46 1.48 -2.86
CA PRO A 315 -2.19 2.19 -2.96
C PRO A 315 -1.00 1.25 -2.75
N PRO A 316 0.01 1.22 -3.64
CA PRO A 316 1.17 0.33 -3.53
C PRO A 316 1.92 0.47 -2.20
N GLN A 317 1.90 1.67 -1.61
CA GLN A 317 2.53 1.96 -0.32
C GLN A 317 1.90 1.17 0.83
N SER A 318 0.65 0.74 0.70
CA SER A 318 -0.05 -0.07 1.72
C SER A 318 0.52 -1.48 1.87
N ARG A 319 1.22 -1.99 0.85
CA ARG A 319 1.78 -3.36 0.79
C ARG A 319 0.78 -4.45 1.18
N ILE A 320 -0.49 -4.24 0.89
CA ILE A 320 -1.57 -5.15 1.30
C ILE A 320 -1.33 -6.57 0.78
N MET A 321 -0.91 -6.72 -0.49
CA MET A 321 -0.63 -8.04 -1.07
C MET A 321 0.40 -8.84 -0.24
N GLN A 322 1.42 -8.17 0.29
CA GLN A 322 2.47 -8.77 1.12
C GLN A 322 1.98 -9.08 2.55
N GLN A 323 0.99 -8.34 3.05
CA GLN A 323 0.44 -8.52 4.39
C GLN A 323 -0.61 -9.64 4.46
N ILE A 324 -1.36 -9.88 3.38
CA ILE A 324 -2.43 -10.88 3.32
C ILE A 324 -1.98 -12.27 3.83
N PRO A 325 -0.82 -12.85 3.41
CA PRO A 325 -0.43 -14.20 3.83
C PRO A 325 -0.28 -14.37 5.34
N THR A 326 0.11 -13.32 6.05
CA THR A 326 0.38 -13.34 7.50
C THR A 326 -0.73 -12.67 8.33
N ALA A 327 -1.69 -12.03 7.69
CA ALA A 327 -2.76 -11.34 8.38
C ALA A 327 -3.67 -12.29 9.17
N PRO A 328 -4.17 -11.88 10.36
CA PRO A 328 -5.15 -12.65 11.11
C PRO A 328 -6.45 -12.85 10.33
N ASP A 329 -7.05 -14.04 10.45
CA ASP A 329 -8.31 -14.39 9.77
C ASP A 329 -9.46 -13.45 10.15
N SER A 330 -9.45 -12.93 11.39
CA SER A 330 -10.43 -11.95 11.88
C SER A 330 -10.40 -10.62 11.11
N LEU A 331 -9.27 -10.25 10.51
CA LEU A 331 -9.14 -9.07 9.66
C LEU A 331 -9.41 -9.39 8.19
N LEU A 332 -9.01 -10.57 7.72
CA LEU A 332 -9.16 -10.95 6.32
C LEU A 332 -10.62 -11.21 5.94
N LYS A 333 -11.40 -11.83 6.83
CA LYS A 333 -12.79 -12.18 6.53
C LYS A 333 -13.67 -10.95 6.24
N PRO A 334 -13.65 -9.88 7.06
CA PRO A 334 -14.30 -8.61 6.70
C PRO A 334 -13.72 -7.95 5.44
N PHE A 335 -12.40 -8.01 5.26
CA PHE A 335 -11.73 -7.44 4.09
C PHE A 335 -12.21 -8.10 2.78
N ILE A 336 -12.29 -9.43 2.74
CA ILE A 336 -12.82 -10.19 1.59
C ILE A 336 -14.29 -9.80 1.33
N LYS A 337 -15.10 -9.68 2.39
CA LYS A 337 -16.49 -9.23 2.26
C LYS A 337 -16.57 -7.81 1.68
N ASN A 338 -15.70 -6.89 2.11
CA ASN A 338 -15.68 -5.53 1.58
C ASN A 338 -15.35 -5.50 0.07
N MET A 339 -14.50 -6.42 -0.41
CA MET A 339 -14.27 -6.54 -1.86
C MET A 339 -15.54 -7.01 -2.59
N ALA A 340 -16.31 -7.96 -2.01
CA ALA A 340 -17.59 -8.36 -2.58
C ALA A 340 -18.64 -7.23 -2.57
N GLN A 341 -18.63 -6.34 -1.60
CA GLN A 341 -19.50 -5.15 -1.59
C GLN A 341 -19.22 -4.26 -2.82
N ARG A 342 -17.96 -4.12 -3.23
CA ARG A 342 -17.58 -3.36 -4.43
C ARG A 342 -18.16 -3.96 -5.70
N GLU A 343 -18.19 -5.29 -5.82
CA GLU A 343 -18.86 -5.96 -6.96
C GLU A 343 -20.36 -5.64 -7.02
N VAL A 344 -21.04 -5.65 -5.87
CA VAL A 344 -22.47 -5.27 -5.81
C VAL A 344 -22.67 -3.79 -6.17
N ILE A 345 -21.76 -2.91 -5.77
CA ILE A 345 -21.77 -1.50 -6.15
C ILE A 345 -21.63 -1.36 -7.67
N LEU A 346 -20.72 -2.11 -8.30
CA LEU A 346 -20.56 -2.12 -9.75
C LEU A 346 -21.80 -2.62 -10.48
N GLN A 347 -22.46 -3.69 -10.00
CA GLN A 347 -23.74 -4.16 -10.57
C GLN A 347 -24.85 -3.09 -10.50
N ARG A 348 -24.88 -2.33 -9.40
CA ARG A 348 -25.79 -1.19 -9.27
C ARG A 348 -25.42 -0.04 -10.20
N ALA A 349 -24.12 0.22 -10.38
CA ALA A 349 -23.61 1.20 -11.35
C ALA A 349 -24.02 0.81 -12.78
N ASP A 350 -23.93 -0.48 -13.14
CA ASP A 350 -24.40 -1.00 -14.43
C ASP A 350 -25.92 -0.77 -14.61
N SER A 351 -26.69 -1.11 -13.58
CA SER A 351 -28.15 -0.91 -13.57
C SER A 351 -28.54 0.57 -13.73
N ALA A 352 -27.72 1.47 -13.13
CA ALA A 352 -27.87 2.92 -13.23
C ALA A 352 -27.22 3.51 -14.50
N LYS A 353 -26.62 2.67 -15.37
CA LYS A 353 -25.90 3.08 -16.59
C LYS A 353 -24.76 4.08 -16.31
N VAL A 354 -24.10 3.94 -15.18
CA VAL A 354 -22.91 4.74 -14.83
C VAL A 354 -21.69 4.10 -15.48
N ASP A 355 -21.06 4.84 -16.40
CA ASP A 355 -19.85 4.41 -17.09
C ASP A 355 -18.78 5.50 -17.07
N VAL A 356 -17.59 5.11 -17.47
CA VAL A 356 -16.45 6.02 -17.67
C VAL A 356 -16.67 6.82 -18.94
N ALA A 357 -16.39 8.11 -18.90
CA ALA A 357 -16.50 8.96 -20.09
C ALA A 357 -15.58 8.44 -21.22
N PRO A 358 -16.02 8.53 -22.50
CA PRO A 358 -15.22 8.08 -23.64
C PRO A 358 -13.82 8.72 -23.69
N GLU A 359 -13.73 9.98 -23.30
CA GLU A 359 -12.46 10.74 -23.25
C GLU A 359 -11.52 10.17 -22.20
N GLU A 360 -12.04 9.86 -21.00
CA GLU A 360 -11.29 9.26 -19.90
C GLU A 360 -10.79 7.85 -20.27
N ARG A 361 -11.64 7.04 -20.91
CA ARG A 361 -11.27 5.72 -21.43
C ARG A 361 -10.16 5.84 -22.49
N SER A 362 -10.29 6.80 -23.41
CA SER A 362 -9.29 7.06 -24.45
C SER A 362 -7.95 7.51 -23.85
N GLN A 363 -8.00 8.35 -22.82
CA GLN A 363 -6.80 8.80 -22.11
C GLN A 363 -6.09 7.62 -21.43
N LEU A 364 -6.83 6.78 -20.71
CA LEU A 364 -6.26 5.57 -20.06
C LEU A 364 -5.60 4.64 -21.09
N TYR A 365 -6.21 4.49 -22.26
CA TYR A 365 -5.65 3.69 -23.33
C TYR A 365 -4.33 4.27 -23.86
N ASN A 366 -4.29 5.57 -24.12
CA ASN A 366 -3.08 6.28 -24.55
C ASN A 366 -1.97 6.22 -23.50
N ASP A 367 -2.31 6.43 -22.24
CA ASP A 367 -1.36 6.36 -21.12
C ASP A 367 -0.75 4.96 -20.98
N PHE A 368 -1.57 3.93 -21.23
CA PHE A 368 -1.10 2.55 -21.22
C PHE A 368 -0.14 2.25 -22.38
N GLN A 369 -0.43 2.74 -23.59
CA GLN A 369 0.49 2.62 -24.73
C GLN A 369 1.82 3.31 -24.47
N GLN A 370 1.77 4.54 -23.90
CA GLN A 370 3.00 5.24 -23.53
C GLN A 370 3.76 4.52 -22.42
N LEU A 371 3.06 3.86 -21.49
CA LEU A 371 3.70 3.04 -20.47
C LEU A 371 4.53 1.92 -21.10
N ILE A 372 4.00 1.20 -22.10
CA ILE A 372 4.72 0.14 -22.80
C ILE A 372 6.01 0.70 -23.43
N VAL A 373 5.92 1.83 -24.13
CA VAL A 373 7.09 2.49 -24.74
C VAL A 373 8.13 2.85 -23.69
N ARG A 374 7.70 3.47 -22.58
CA ARG A 374 8.61 3.81 -21.47
C ARG A 374 9.27 2.58 -20.84
N MET A 375 8.54 1.46 -20.75
CA MET A 375 9.11 0.20 -20.25
C MET A 375 10.21 -0.32 -21.16
N TRP A 376 10.00 -0.36 -22.48
CA TRP A 376 11.03 -0.77 -23.44
C TRP A 376 12.27 0.13 -23.40
N GLN A 377 12.06 1.45 -23.34
CA GLN A 377 13.16 2.42 -23.22
C GLN A 377 13.92 2.28 -21.90
N GLY A 378 13.18 2.07 -20.80
CA GLY A 378 13.76 1.93 -19.46
C GLY A 378 14.70 0.74 -19.31
N ILE A 379 14.47 -0.35 -20.04
CA ILE A 379 15.32 -1.55 -20.02
C ILE A 379 16.18 -1.71 -21.30
N ASP A 380 16.28 -0.66 -22.12
CA ASP A 380 17.10 -0.60 -23.35
C ASP A 380 16.71 -1.65 -24.42
N VAL A 381 15.42 -1.98 -24.56
CA VAL A 381 14.93 -2.96 -25.55
C VAL A 381 13.90 -2.37 -26.53
N ASP A 382 13.93 -1.06 -26.74
CA ASP A 382 13.02 -0.38 -27.67
C ASP A 382 13.05 -1.05 -29.07
N PRO A 383 11.89 -1.42 -29.67
CA PRO A 383 11.82 -2.13 -30.93
C PRO A 383 12.56 -1.45 -32.09
N LYS A 384 12.53 -0.10 -32.13
CA LYS A 384 13.21 0.68 -33.18
C LYS A 384 14.71 0.54 -33.03
N THR A 385 15.25 0.72 -31.82
CA THR A 385 16.71 0.57 -31.61
C THR A 385 17.19 -0.85 -31.82
N LEU A 386 16.37 -1.86 -31.58
CA LEU A 386 16.66 -3.25 -31.89
C LEU A 386 16.70 -3.47 -33.41
N ALA A 387 15.72 -2.92 -34.14
CA ALA A 387 15.66 -3.03 -35.59
C ALA A 387 16.87 -2.36 -36.30
N ASP A 388 17.34 -1.23 -35.78
CA ASP A 388 18.54 -0.54 -36.27
C ASP A 388 19.84 -1.33 -35.99
N SER A 389 19.82 -2.15 -34.92
CA SER A 389 21.03 -2.88 -34.45
C SER A 389 21.13 -4.33 -34.93
N ALA A 390 20.01 -4.96 -35.35
CA ALA A 390 19.93 -6.35 -35.70
C ALA A 390 19.00 -6.58 -36.91
N LYS A 391 19.48 -7.36 -37.92
CA LYS A 391 18.81 -7.49 -39.20
C LYS A 391 17.60 -8.42 -39.22
N ASN A 392 17.58 -9.41 -38.36
CA ASN A 392 16.52 -10.43 -38.31
C ASN A 392 16.04 -10.70 -36.88
N THR A 393 14.89 -11.37 -36.76
CA THR A 393 14.27 -11.66 -35.47
C THR A 393 15.16 -12.44 -34.50
N PRO A 394 15.86 -13.53 -34.91
CA PRO A 394 16.77 -14.24 -34.01
C PRO A 394 17.93 -13.40 -33.48
N GLU A 395 18.46 -12.47 -34.29
CA GLU A 395 19.49 -11.52 -33.82
C GLU A 395 18.91 -10.51 -32.83
N ARG A 396 17.69 -10.00 -33.09
CA ARG A 396 16.99 -9.09 -32.16
C ARG A 396 16.67 -9.77 -30.81
N GLU A 397 16.23 -11.04 -30.85
CA GLU A 397 16.01 -11.80 -29.61
C GLU A 397 17.29 -11.93 -28.77
N ARG A 398 18.39 -12.35 -29.39
CA ARG A 398 19.68 -12.46 -28.70
C ARG A 398 20.15 -11.11 -28.13
N LEU A 399 20.03 -10.06 -28.94
CA LEU A 399 20.43 -8.70 -28.52
C LEU A 399 19.58 -8.19 -27.40
N SER A 400 18.25 -8.32 -27.46
CA SER A 400 17.34 -7.86 -26.46
C SER A 400 17.50 -8.63 -25.14
N ALA A 401 17.66 -9.96 -25.21
CA ALA A 401 17.94 -10.78 -24.03
C ALA A 401 19.26 -10.37 -23.34
N ALA A 402 20.32 -10.13 -24.13
CA ALA A 402 21.60 -9.67 -23.58
C ALA A 402 21.51 -8.27 -22.94
N ARG A 403 20.65 -7.38 -23.46
CA ARG A 403 20.38 -6.06 -22.86
C ARG A 403 19.66 -6.20 -21.52
N VAL A 404 18.68 -7.10 -21.41
CA VAL A 404 18.02 -7.42 -20.15
C VAL A 404 19.01 -7.92 -19.10
N GLU A 405 19.88 -8.87 -19.48
CA GLU A 405 20.92 -9.38 -18.57
C GLU A 405 21.82 -8.25 -18.03
N ARG A 406 22.29 -7.38 -18.93
CA ARG A 406 23.11 -6.23 -18.55
C ARG A 406 22.36 -5.24 -17.67
N TYR A 407 21.09 -5.00 -17.96
CA TYR A 407 20.27 -4.11 -17.12
C TYR A 407 20.10 -4.67 -15.70
N LEU A 408 19.87 -5.97 -15.57
CA LEU A 408 19.79 -6.64 -14.29
C LEU A 408 21.12 -6.58 -13.50
N ASP A 409 22.26 -6.79 -14.18
CA ASP A 409 23.59 -6.60 -13.60
C ASP A 409 23.76 -5.16 -13.07
N ASN A 410 23.35 -4.15 -13.84
CA ASN A 410 23.43 -2.75 -13.43
C ASN A 410 22.55 -2.44 -12.21
N ILE A 411 21.34 -3.01 -12.14
CA ILE A 411 20.47 -2.86 -10.95
C ILE A 411 21.20 -3.40 -9.70
N LEU A 412 21.74 -4.60 -9.76
CA LEU A 412 22.38 -5.24 -8.60
C LEU A 412 23.76 -4.65 -8.28
N ALA A 413 24.37 -3.99 -9.25
CA ALA A 413 25.56 -3.15 -9.05
C ALA A 413 25.24 -1.77 -8.44
N GLY A 414 23.96 -1.39 -8.32
CA GLY A 414 23.54 -0.06 -7.88
C GLY A 414 23.71 1.03 -8.92
N GLN A 415 23.89 0.67 -10.20
CA GLN A 415 24.09 1.59 -11.32
C GLN A 415 22.80 1.92 -12.08
N ALA A 416 21.73 1.15 -11.84
CA ALA A 416 20.39 1.39 -12.37
C ALA A 416 19.33 1.17 -11.30
N GLN A 417 18.17 1.81 -11.47
CA GLN A 417 17.01 1.54 -10.63
C GLN A 417 16.12 0.49 -11.28
N PRO A 418 15.55 -0.46 -10.51
CA PRO A 418 14.59 -1.41 -11.06
C PRO A 418 13.31 -0.68 -11.48
N VAL A 419 12.83 -0.96 -12.70
CA VAL A 419 11.54 -0.48 -13.20
C VAL A 419 10.55 -1.64 -13.09
N PRO A 420 9.66 -1.66 -12.09
CA PRO A 420 8.72 -2.76 -11.93
C PRO A 420 7.78 -2.84 -13.14
N VAL A 421 7.54 -4.04 -13.64
CA VAL A 421 6.52 -4.26 -14.69
C VAL A 421 5.15 -4.11 -14.04
N PRO A 422 4.34 -3.10 -14.43
CA PRO A 422 3.03 -2.90 -13.83
C PRO A 422 2.12 -4.10 -14.08
N VAL A 423 1.28 -4.43 -13.10
CA VAL A 423 0.42 -5.62 -13.16
C VAL A 423 -0.47 -5.68 -14.42
N PRO A 424 -1.10 -4.57 -14.88
CA PRO A 424 -1.86 -4.60 -16.13
C PRO A 424 -1.02 -5.03 -17.33
N LEU A 425 0.23 -4.54 -17.46
CA LEU A 425 1.13 -4.95 -18.52
C LEU A 425 1.60 -6.39 -18.34
N LYS A 426 1.90 -6.81 -17.11
CA LYS A 426 2.29 -8.20 -16.81
C LYS A 426 1.19 -9.20 -17.21
N LYS A 427 -0.09 -8.88 -16.97
CA LYS A 427 -1.22 -9.70 -17.40
C LYS A 427 -1.26 -9.88 -18.93
N ILE A 428 -1.00 -8.82 -19.69
CA ILE A 428 -0.91 -8.90 -21.16
C ILE A 428 0.27 -9.79 -21.58
N LEU A 429 1.43 -9.56 -20.98
CA LEU A 429 2.62 -10.36 -21.29
C LEU A 429 2.38 -11.85 -21.01
N ASP A 430 1.83 -12.19 -19.84
CA ASP A 430 1.54 -13.59 -19.46
C ASP A 430 0.42 -14.23 -20.29
N SER A 431 -0.46 -13.44 -20.87
CA SER A 431 -1.48 -13.95 -21.79
C SER A 431 -0.93 -14.26 -23.19
N LYS A 432 0.18 -13.62 -23.59
CA LYS A 432 0.80 -13.73 -24.91
C LYS A 432 2.06 -14.60 -24.92
N TYR A 433 2.82 -14.56 -23.83
CA TYR A 433 4.14 -15.17 -23.75
C TYR A 433 4.28 -16.01 -22.50
N GLU A 434 4.60 -17.27 -22.68
CA GLU A 434 4.81 -18.19 -21.58
C GLU A 434 6.00 -17.74 -20.72
N ALA A 435 5.77 -17.64 -19.42
CA ALA A 435 6.80 -17.43 -18.42
C ALA A 435 6.49 -18.23 -17.16
N SER A 436 7.53 -18.67 -16.48
CA SER A 436 7.38 -19.42 -15.24
C SER A 436 8.53 -19.14 -14.29
N VAL A 437 8.23 -19.14 -12.98
CA VAL A 437 9.23 -19.08 -11.91
C VAL A 437 9.06 -20.30 -11.02
N ASN A 438 10.15 -21.02 -10.78
CA ASN A 438 10.18 -22.28 -10.04
C ASN A 438 10.54 -22.02 -8.57
N SER A 439 9.59 -22.22 -7.68
CA SER A 439 9.79 -22.03 -6.23
C SER A 439 10.97 -22.85 -5.65
N ALA A 440 11.11 -24.11 -6.07
CA ALA A 440 12.24 -24.94 -5.63
C ALA A 440 13.60 -24.44 -6.20
N GLY A 441 13.58 -23.83 -7.39
CA GLY A 441 14.73 -23.14 -7.95
C GLY A 441 15.14 -21.91 -7.13
N ILE A 442 14.15 -21.13 -6.68
CA ILE A 442 14.38 -19.98 -5.78
C ILE A 442 15.07 -20.43 -4.50
N ASP A 443 14.56 -21.47 -3.84
CA ASP A 443 15.14 -21.96 -2.57
C ASP A 443 16.60 -22.35 -2.74
N ARG A 444 16.94 -23.09 -3.81
CA ARG A 444 18.35 -23.42 -4.14
C ARG A 444 19.21 -22.20 -4.44
N ALA A 445 18.65 -21.21 -5.15
CA ALA A 445 19.36 -19.97 -5.44
C ALA A 445 19.66 -19.17 -4.15
N VAL A 446 18.72 -19.13 -3.20
CA VAL A 446 18.92 -18.50 -1.88
C VAL A 446 20.07 -19.17 -1.11
N GLU A 447 20.03 -20.50 -0.97
CA GLU A 447 21.09 -21.24 -0.27
C GLU A 447 22.48 -20.98 -0.88
N ARG A 448 22.57 -20.99 -2.22
CA ARG A 448 23.82 -20.74 -2.92
C ARG A 448 24.25 -19.26 -2.78
N ALA A 449 23.34 -18.31 -2.90
CA ALA A 449 23.64 -16.88 -2.75
C ALA A 449 24.15 -16.54 -1.35
N GLN A 450 23.61 -17.18 -0.31
CA GLN A 450 24.09 -17.03 1.06
C GLN A 450 25.54 -17.51 1.21
N LYS A 451 25.90 -18.63 0.56
CA LYS A 451 27.28 -19.15 0.55
C LYS A 451 28.23 -18.20 -0.19
N VAL A 452 27.84 -17.70 -1.37
CA VAL A 452 28.60 -16.72 -2.15
C VAL A 452 28.85 -15.44 -1.32
N ARG A 453 27.82 -14.91 -0.66
CA ARG A 453 27.93 -13.71 0.17
C ARG A 453 28.82 -13.95 1.39
N GLY A 454 28.64 -15.07 2.09
CA GLY A 454 29.49 -15.42 3.24
C GLY A 454 30.96 -15.55 2.87
N ALA A 455 31.28 -16.12 1.70
CA ALA A 455 32.65 -16.19 1.19
C ALA A 455 33.21 -14.78 0.86
N ALA A 456 32.40 -13.91 0.25
CA ALA A 456 32.79 -12.53 -0.07
C ALA A 456 33.01 -11.69 1.20
N ASP A 457 32.17 -11.82 2.19
CA ASP A 457 32.29 -11.12 3.48
C ASP A 457 33.50 -11.59 4.24
N SER A 458 33.79 -12.91 4.24
CA SER A 458 35.00 -13.48 4.82
C SER A 458 36.27 -12.99 4.14
N ALA A 459 36.27 -12.89 2.81
CA ALA A 459 37.40 -12.36 2.06
C ALA A 459 37.63 -10.86 2.33
N ARG A 460 36.53 -10.07 2.46
CA ARG A 460 36.63 -8.64 2.86
C ARG A 460 37.19 -8.48 4.26
N ALA A 461 36.73 -9.30 5.22
CA ALA A 461 37.25 -9.30 6.59
C ALA A 461 38.73 -9.68 6.66
N ALA A 462 39.19 -10.64 5.85
CA ALA A 462 40.57 -11.05 5.74
C ALA A 462 41.48 -9.97 5.12
N ASN A 463 40.95 -9.16 4.20
CA ASN A 463 41.66 -8.09 3.50
C ASN A 463 41.57 -6.71 4.21
N GLN A 464 40.80 -6.58 5.29
CA GLN A 464 40.88 -5.37 6.11
C GLN A 464 42.25 -5.31 6.78
N PRO A 465 43.02 -4.20 6.65
CA PRO A 465 44.28 -4.07 7.36
C PRO A 465 43.98 -4.17 8.86
N LYS A 466 44.53 -5.20 9.49
CA LYS A 466 44.53 -5.29 10.95
C LYS A 466 45.26 -4.05 11.43
N SER A 467 44.56 -3.05 11.89
CA SER A 467 45.13 -1.87 12.54
C SER A 467 45.74 -2.36 13.87
N GLN A 468 46.95 -2.89 13.77
CA GLN A 468 47.85 -3.00 14.93
C GLN A 468 48.45 -1.63 15.15
N ILE A 469 47.76 -0.79 15.90
CA ILE A 469 48.44 0.27 16.66
C ILE A 469 48.38 -0.21 18.11
N PRO A 470 49.52 -0.75 18.67
CA PRO A 470 49.60 -0.87 20.09
C PRO A 470 49.72 0.52 20.67
N LEU A 471 48.74 0.97 21.43
CA LEU A 471 48.89 2.14 22.27
C LEU A 471 49.90 1.82 23.38
N PRO A 472 50.99 2.62 23.56
CA PRO A 472 51.87 2.43 24.66
C PRO A 472 51.16 2.82 25.98
N GLY A 473 51.22 1.92 26.95
CA GLY A 473 51.01 2.01 28.38
C GLY A 473 50.32 3.27 28.95
N GLY A 474 49.07 3.14 29.35
CA GLY A 474 48.43 3.99 30.34
C GLY A 474 48.35 3.23 31.69
N PRO A 475 48.32 3.93 32.83
CA PRO A 475 48.40 3.32 34.17
C PRO A 475 47.12 2.55 34.55
N PRO A 476 47.21 1.58 35.46
CA PRO A 476 46.08 0.74 35.84
C PRO A 476 45.17 1.47 36.85
N GLY A 477 43.88 1.43 36.57
CA GLY A 477 42.85 1.74 37.57
C GLY A 477 41.89 2.86 37.23
N GLY A 478 40.78 2.50 36.65
CA GLY A 478 39.61 3.36 36.53
C GLY A 478 38.45 2.61 35.88
N ALA A 479 37.39 2.39 36.64
CA ALA A 479 36.18 1.71 36.22
C ALA A 479 35.60 2.31 34.96
N ALA A 480 35.20 1.51 34.01
CA ALA A 480 34.50 1.92 32.78
C ALA A 480 33.16 2.64 33.08
N PRO A 481 32.87 3.76 32.40
CA PRO A 481 31.57 4.39 32.50
C PRO A 481 30.54 3.53 31.75
N GLN A 482 29.38 3.32 32.36
CA GLN A 482 28.21 2.70 31.74
C GLN A 482 27.68 3.61 30.63
N PRO A 483 27.21 3.08 29.50
CA PRO A 483 26.58 3.88 28.49
C PRO A 483 25.26 4.46 28.97
N GLN A 484 25.14 5.80 28.91
CA GLN A 484 23.86 6.50 29.13
C GLN A 484 22.90 6.23 27.96
N PRO A 485 21.59 6.11 28.20
CA PRO A 485 20.61 5.97 27.13
C PRO A 485 20.57 7.25 26.29
N THR A 486 20.78 7.11 24.99
CA THR A 486 20.67 8.17 24.00
C THR A 486 19.20 8.64 23.90
N GLN A 487 18.98 9.91 24.16
CA GLN A 487 17.71 10.57 23.87
C GLN A 487 17.47 10.61 22.35
N PRO A 488 16.22 10.40 21.87
CA PRO A 488 15.89 10.58 20.47
C PRO A 488 16.03 12.06 20.07
N PRO A 489 16.44 12.35 18.82
CA PRO A 489 16.57 13.72 18.33
C PRO A 489 15.20 14.40 18.27
N PRO A 490 15.13 15.73 18.48
CA PRO A 490 13.89 16.48 18.42
C PRO A 490 13.34 16.47 16.99
N THR A 491 12.05 16.15 16.87
CA THR A 491 11.28 16.23 15.63
C THR A 491 11.22 17.67 15.13
N GLN A 492 11.75 17.92 13.93
CA GLN A 492 11.58 19.20 13.24
C GLN A 492 10.12 19.38 12.80
N PRO A 493 9.55 20.57 12.96
CA PRO A 493 8.25 20.90 12.39
C PRO A 493 8.29 20.98 10.85
N PRO A 494 7.21 20.66 10.14
CA PRO A 494 7.16 20.76 8.69
C PRO A 494 7.26 22.21 8.22
N ALA A 495 8.01 22.42 7.13
CA ALA A 495 8.21 23.72 6.51
C ALA A 495 6.91 24.29 5.92
N PRO A 496 6.70 25.62 5.94
CA PRO A 496 5.50 26.24 5.39
C PRO A 496 5.52 26.19 3.86
N THR A 497 4.42 25.72 3.27
CA THR A 497 4.12 25.88 1.84
C THR A 497 3.86 27.33 1.53
N LYS A 498 4.59 27.89 0.54
CA LYS A 498 4.35 29.21 -0.01
C LYS A 498 3.11 29.22 -0.93
N PRO A 499 2.52 30.42 -1.12
CA PRO A 499 1.18 30.63 -1.66
C PRO A 499 0.96 30.21 -3.11
#